data_8ee7959396efba1edabdaf0854d3c46e
#
_entry.id   8ee7959396efba1edabdaf0854d3c46e
#
_cell.length_a   1.000
_cell.length_b   1.000
_cell.length_c   1.000
_cell.angle_alpha   90.00
_cell.angle_beta   90.00
_cell.angle_gamma   90.00
#
_symmetry.space_group_name_H-M   'P 1'
#
loop_
_entity.id
_entity.type
_entity.pdbx_description
1 polymer ?
#
loop_
_entity_poly.entity_id
_entity_poly.type
_entity_poly.pdbx_seq_one_letter_code
_entity_poly.pdbx_strand_id
1 'polypeptide(L)'
;IRSSIGSAEADVTLDNIVESDKPIGIAGRIQTEDLDIGKIIDNDLLGPATLKTAMKATLGNEDHPSEIRIDTLKIDRLNANHYDYSDITAVGNISSNGFDGRIVCHDPNLNFLFQGAFALSAKTQNARYKFFTNIGHADLNAINLDKRGMSRVHLRASADFTKSSAGDLRGKIDVGDIELQNSTGSYKIGNINLVSYSSDSTYVI
;
A
#
# COMPACT_ATOMS: atom_id res chain seq x y z
N ILE A 1 -13.44 -20.77 11.34
CA ILE A 1 -14.42 -19.95 12.10
C ILE A 1 -15.43 -19.40 11.11
N ARG A 2 -16.71 -19.51 11.43
CA ARG A 2 -17.80 -18.87 10.67
C ARG A 2 -18.57 -17.95 11.61
N SER A 3 -18.93 -16.77 11.12
CA SER A 3 -19.62 -15.75 11.91
C SER A 3 -20.60 -14.96 11.04
N SER A 4 -21.38 -14.06 11.62
CA SER A 4 -22.28 -13.15 10.88
C SER A 4 -21.53 -12.11 10.04
N ILE A 5 -20.21 -11.96 10.22
CA ILE A 5 -19.36 -11.04 9.48
C ILE A 5 -18.47 -11.76 8.46
N GLY A 6 -18.72 -13.04 8.16
CA GLY A 6 -17.97 -13.83 7.20
C GLY A 6 -17.24 -15.01 7.81
N SER A 7 -16.36 -15.64 7.05
CA SER A 7 -15.60 -16.80 7.49
C SER A 7 -14.09 -16.59 7.35
N ALA A 8 -13.34 -17.23 8.24
CA ALA A 8 -11.90 -17.29 8.20
C ALA A 8 -11.40 -18.70 8.57
N GLU A 9 -10.38 -19.14 7.85
CA GLU A 9 -9.61 -20.35 8.15
C GLU A 9 -8.14 -19.95 8.30
N ALA A 10 -7.50 -20.45 9.34
CA ALA A 10 -6.11 -20.17 9.61
C ALA A 10 -5.38 -21.47 10.01
N ASP A 11 -4.23 -21.68 9.39
CA ASP A 11 -3.24 -22.68 9.74
C ASP A 11 -1.95 -21.94 10.13
N VAL A 12 -1.78 -21.70 11.42
CA VAL A 12 -0.73 -20.83 11.95
C VAL A 12 0.02 -21.50 13.10
N THR A 13 1.31 -21.24 13.16
CA THR A 13 2.19 -21.57 14.27
C THR A 13 2.47 -20.32 15.08
N LEU A 14 2.47 -20.46 16.39
CA LEU A 14 2.78 -19.39 17.33
C LEU A 14 4.04 -19.77 18.11
N ASP A 15 5.02 -18.87 18.13
CA ASP A 15 6.28 -19.03 18.85
C ASP A 15 6.39 -18.00 19.97
N ASN A 16 7.11 -18.36 21.04
CA ASN A 16 7.40 -17.48 22.20
C ASN A 16 6.17 -16.97 22.98
N ILE A 17 5.06 -17.72 23.00
CA ILE A 17 3.82 -17.29 23.67
C ILE A 17 3.99 -17.15 25.19
N VAL A 18 4.93 -17.90 25.77
CA VAL A 18 5.13 -18.00 27.24
C VAL A 18 6.28 -17.12 27.72
N GLU A 19 7.17 -16.68 26.84
CA GLU A 19 8.36 -15.91 27.18
C GLU A 19 8.06 -14.41 27.04
N SER A 20 7.85 -13.71 28.15
CA SER A 20 7.43 -12.31 28.16
C SER A 20 8.49 -11.30 27.64
N ASP A 21 9.74 -11.73 27.57
CA ASP A 21 10.88 -10.91 27.10
C ASP A 21 11.16 -11.06 25.61
N LYS A 22 10.54 -12.04 24.94
CA LYS A 22 10.70 -12.27 23.50
C LYS A 22 9.48 -11.85 22.70
N PRO A 23 9.68 -11.29 21.48
CA PRO A 23 8.57 -11.01 20.58
C PRO A 23 7.82 -12.31 20.22
N ILE A 24 6.50 -12.23 20.12
CA ILE A 24 5.66 -13.34 19.68
C ILE A 24 5.80 -13.51 18.17
N GLY A 25 6.21 -14.69 17.73
CA GLY A 25 6.24 -15.09 16.33
C GLY A 25 4.90 -15.71 15.90
N ILE A 26 4.43 -15.34 14.72
CA ILE A 26 3.26 -15.93 14.05
C ILE A 26 3.70 -16.29 12.64
N ALA A 27 3.51 -17.54 12.23
CA ALA A 27 3.79 -17.94 10.86
C ALA A 27 2.70 -18.88 10.35
N GLY A 28 2.27 -18.71 9.10
CA GLY A 28 1.29 -19.62 8.53
C GLY A 28 0.48 -19.03 7.39
N ARG A 29 -0.69 -19.61 7.17
CA ARG A 29 -1.62 -19.27 6.11
C ARG A 29 -2.96 -18.87 6.70
N ILE A 30 -3.56 -17.86 6.08
CA ILE A 30 -4.91 -17.39 6.42
C ILE A 30 -5.70 -17.30 5.11
N GLN A 31 -6.93 -17.78 5.15
CA GLN A 31 -7.90 -17.61 4.08
C GLN A 31 -9.18 -17.04 4.66
N THR A 32 -9.76 -16.07 3.95
CA THR A 32 -11.06 -15.49 4.32
C THR A 32 -12.05 -15.63 3.17
N GLU A 33 -13.33 -15.69 3.50
CA GLU A 33 -14.43 -15.64 2.56
C GLU A 33 -15.45 -14.64 3.10
N ASP A 34 -15.63 -13.55 2.35
CA ASP A 34 -16.51 -12.44 2.67
C ASP A 34 -16.37 -11.91 4.11
N LEU A 35 -15.17 -11.98 4.67
CA LEU A 35 -14.90 -11.50 6.02
C LEU A 35 -14.88 -9.98 6.04
N ASP A 36 -15.78 -9.38 6.80
CA ASP A 36 -15.88 -7.93 6.99
C ASP A 36 -14.71 -7.43 7.86
N ILE A 37 -13.61 -7.10 7.19
CA ILE A 37 -12.40 -6.64 7.86
C ILE A 37 -12.59 -5.25 8.47
N GLY A 38 -13.44 -4.43 7.89
CA GLY A 38 -13.76 -3.11 8.43
C GLY A 38 -14.35 -3.19 9.84
N LYS A 39 -15.26 -4.13 10.08
CA LYS A 39 -15.81 -4.36 11.42
C LYS A 39 -14.80 -4.91 12.43
N ILE A 40 -13.76 -5.62 11.95
CA ILE A 40 -12.72 -6.16 12.83
C ILE A 40 -11.76 -5.06 13.31
N ILE A 41 -11.43 -4.11 12.43
CA ILE A 41 -10.44 -3.06 12.72
C ILE A 41 -11.07 -1.68 12.97
N ASP A 42 -12.42 -1.62 13.07
CA ASP A 42 -13.19 -0.39 13.28
C ASP A 42 -12.90 0.69 12.22
N ASN A 43 -13.04 0.30 10.93
CA ASN A 43 -12.78 1.18 9.80
C ASN A 43 -13.90 1.10 8.77
N ASP A 44 -14.73 2.15 8.67
CA ASP A 44 -15.89 2.21 7.79
C ASP A 44 -15.56 2.29 6.28
N LEU A 45 -14.30 2.57 5.93
CA LEU A 45 -13.86 2.57 4.53
C LEU A 45 -13.55 1.17 4.01
N LEU A 46 -13.45 0.18 4.89
CA LEU A 46 -13.21 -1.20 4.53
C LEU A 46 -14.46 -2.04 4.80
N GLY A 47 -14.69 -3.02 3.97
CA GLY A 47 -15.81 -3.95 4.07
C GLY A 47 -15.35 -5.40 3.91
N PRO A 48 -16.20 -6.27 3.32
CA PRO A 48 -15.89 -7.68 3.13
C PRO A 48 -14.67 -7.89 2.23
N ALA A 49 -13.85 -8.88 2.61
CA ALA A 49 -12.70 -9.33 1.85
C ALA A 49 -12.67 -10.86 1.71
N THR A 50 -12.35 -11.32 0.50
CA THR A 50 -12.03 -12.70 0.18
C THR A 50 -10.57 -12.73 -0.25
N LEU A 51 -9.72 -13.34 0.57
CA LEU A 51 -8.28 -13.36 0.35
C LEU A 51 -7.62 -14.64 0.85
N LYS A 52 -6.41 -14.87 0.35
CA LYS A 52 -5.49 -15.91 0.82
C LYS A 52 -4.11 -15.29 1.03
N THR A 53 -3.50 -15.57 2.17
CA THR A 53 -2.16 -15.09 2.48
C THR A 53 -1.31 -16.17 3.13
N ALA A 54 -0.02 -16.16 2.81
CA ALA A 54 1.03 -16.81 3.61
C ALA A 54 1.93 -15.71 4.15
N MET A 55 2.14 -15.71 5.46
CA MET A 55 2.87 -14.65 6.12
C MET A 55 3.64 -15.12 7.34
N LYS A 56 4.61 -14.31 7.74
CA LYS A 56 5.27 -14.37 9.04
C LYS A 56 5.12 -13.02 9.70
N ALA A 57 4.72 -12.99 10.94
CA ALA A 57 4.62 -11.77 11.73
C ALA A 57 5.44 -11.91 13.01
N THR A 58 6.06 -10.85 13.41
CA THR A 58 6.67 -10.68 14.73
C THR A 58 5.92 -9.57 15.43
N LEU A 59 5.21 -9.91 16.50
CA LEU A 59 4.58 -8.90 17.34
C LEU A 59 5.66 -8.38 18.29
N GLY A 60 6.05 -7.16 18.05
CA GLY A 60 7.13 -6.50 18.78
C GLY A 60 6.73 -6.12 20.22
N ASN A 61 7.72 -5.64 20.94
CA ASN A 61 7.60 -5.04 22.26
C ASN A 61 8.30 -3.66 22.24
N GLU A 62 8.55 -3.07 23.41
CA GLU A 62 9.20 -1.75 23.51
C GLU A 62 10.58 -1.70 22.83
N ASP A 63 11.32 -2.82 22.84
CA ASP A 63 12.68 -2.92 22.29
C ASP A 63 12.73 -3.37 20.82
N HIS A 64 11.69 -4.06 20.35
CA HIS A 64 11.64 -4.64 19.02
C HIS A 64 10.36 -4.19 18.30
N PRO A 65 10.46 -3.59 17.10
CA PRO A 65 9.29 -3.19 16.33
C PRO A 65 8.52 -4.41 15.83
N SER A 66 7.19 -4.26 15.70
CA SER A 66 6.38 -5.25 15.02
C SER A 66 6.71 -5.27 13.52
N GLU A 67 6.78 -6.46 12.94
CA GLU A 67 7.07 -6.68 11.53
C GLU A 67 6.17 -7.76 10.97
N ILE A 68 5.68 -7.57 9.75
CA ILE A 68 4.91 -8.55 9.00
C ILE A 68 5.58 -8.77 7.65
N ARG A 69 6.01 -9.98 7.39
CA ARG A 69 6.47 -10.42 6.08
C ARG A 69 5.35 -11.16 5.37
N ILE A 70 4.94 -10.64 4.25
CA ILE A 70 3.96 -11.24 3.35
C ILE A 70 4.72 -12.01 2.28
N ASP A 71 4.74 -13.34 2.39
CA ASP A 71 5.35 -14.21 1.39
C ASP A 71 4.46 -14.31 0.14
N THR A 72 3.15 -14.36 0.34
CA THR A 72 2.13 -14.25 -0.72
C THR A 72 0.85 -13.65 -0.15
N LEU A 73 0.24 -12.73 -0.88
CA LEU A 73 -1.12 -12.27 -0.66
C LEU A 73 -1.85 -12.27 -2.00
N LYS A 74 -2.99 -12.94 -2.05
CA LYS A 74 -3.94 -12.88 -3.16
C LYS A 74 -5.29 -12.44 -2.62
N ILE A 75 -5.81 -11.37 -3.17
CA ILE A 75 -7.13 -10.84 -2.85
C ILE A 75 -8.01 -11.05 -4.07
N ASP A 76 -8.98 -11.93 -3.96
CA ASP A 76 -9.96 -12.17 -5.02
C ASP A 76 -11.03 -11.08 -5.03
N ARG A 77 -11.41 -10.56 -3.84
CA ARG A 77 -12.32 -9.42 -3.67
C ARG A 77 -11.99 -8.64 -2.39
N LEU A 78 -12.04 -7.33 -2.47
CA LEU A 78 -11.91 -6.41 -1.34
C LEU A 78 -12.87 -5.25 -1.53
N ASN A 79 -13.86 -5.11 -0.64
CA ASN A 79 -14.63 -3.89 -0.59
C ASN A 79 -13.84 -2.80 0.13
N ALA A 80 -13.56 -1.71 -0.57
CA ALA A 80 -12.94 -0.54 0.01
C ALA A 80 -13.50 0.73 -0.64
N ASN A 81 -13.81 1.73 0.19
CA ASN A 81 -14.44 2.98 -0.24
C ASN A 81 -15.71 2.75 -1.10
N HIS A 82 -16.53 1.75 -0.72
CA HIS A 82 -17.76 1.34 -1.41
C HIS A 82 -17.54 0.84 -2.85
N TYR A 83 -16.35 0.36 -3.18
CA TYR A 83 -16.02 -0.30 -4.43
C TYR A 83 -15.43 -1.68 -4.16
N ASP A 84 -15.84 -2.68 -4.94
CA ASP A 84 -15.32 -4.03 -4.85
C ASP A 84 -14.12 -4.19 -5.80
N TYR A 85 -12.94 -4.02 -5.25
CA TYR A 85 -11.69 -4.30 -5.97
C TYR A 85 -11.49 -5.80 -6.14
N SER A 86 -10.88 -6.18 -7.25
CA SER A 86 -10.60 -7.58 -7.59
C SER A 86 -9.16 -7.78 -8.06
N ASP A 87 -8.71 -9.04 -8.02
CA ASP A 87 -7.42 -9.52 -8.54
C ASP A 87 -6.22 -8.67 -8.10
N ILE A 88 -6.05 -8.57 -6.78
CA ILE A 88 -4.89 -7.90 -6.18
C ILE A 88 -3.92 -8.96 -5.65
N THR A 89 -2.64 -8.79 -5.95
CA THR A 89 -1.55 -9.60 -5.39
C THR A 89 -0.50 -8.72 -4.74
N ALA A 90 0.07 -9.19 -3.63
CA ALA A 90 1.15 -8.48 -2.96
C ALA A 90 2.17 -9.43 -2.33
N VAL A 91 3.40 -8.95 -2.24
CA VAL A 91 4.50 -9.53 -1.48
C VAL A 91 5.31 -8.40 -0.85
N GLY A 92 5.90 -8.62 0.32
CA GLY A 92 6.73 -7.59 0.93
C GLY A 92 6.80 -7.65 2.44
N ASN A 93 7.44 -6.65 3.02
CA ASN A 93 7.59 -6.49 4.45
C ASN A 93 6.87 -5.20 4.89
N ILE A 94 6.12 -5.29 5.96
CA ILE A 94 5.42 -4.17 6.61
C ILE A 94 5.96 -4.09 8.03
N SER A 95 6.33 -2.90 8.46
CA SER A 95 6.70 -2.62 9.84
C SER A 95 6.03 -1.33 10.32
N SER A 96 6.11 -1.04 11.60
CA SER A 96 5.68 0.26 12.15
C SER A 96 6.37 1.46 11.48
N ASN A 97 7.53 1.22 10.87
CA ASN A 97 8.37 2.27 10.29
C ASN A 97 8.36 2.28 8.76
N GLY A 98 7.61 1.40 8.09
CA GLY A 98 7.57 1.43 6.65
C GLY A 98 7.04 0.18 5.96
N PHE A 99 7.19 0.21 4.66
CA PHE A 99 6.83 -0.86 3.73
C PHE A 99 7.95 -1.04 2.71
N ASP A 100 8.22 -2.28 2.34
CA ASP A 100 9.06 -2.65 1.21
C ASP A 100 8.43 -3.84 0.49
N GLY A 101 8.04 -3.67 -0.77
CA GLY A 101 7.37 -4.74 -1.48
C GLY A 101 6.85 -4.37 -2.87
N ARG A 102 6.01 -5.28 -3.35
CA ARG A 102 5.37 -5.17 -4.65
C ARG A 102 3.87 -5.45 -4.51
N ILE A 103 3.06 -4.61 -5.16
CA ILE A 103 1.61 -4.75 -5.24
C ILE A 103 1.21 -4.66 -6.71
N VAL A 104 0.35 -5.58 -7.15
CA VAL A 104 -0.23 -5.60 -8.49
C VAL A 104 -1.75 -5.72 -8.36
N CYS A 105 -2.46 -4.94 -9.13
CA CYS A 105 -3.91 -4.98 -9.23
C CYS A 105 -4.31 -5.07 -10.70
N HIS A 106 -5.19 -6.01 -11.02
CA HIS A 106 -5.76 -6.20 -12.36
C HIS A 106 -7.28 -6.06 -12.36
N ASP A 107 -7.79 -5.16 -11.54
CA ASP A 107 -9.21 -4.83 -11.50
C ASP A 107 -9.64 -4.11 -12.79
N PRO A 108 -10.89 -4.32 -13.28
CA PRO A 108 -11.39 -3.66 -14.49
C PRO A 108 -11.31 -2.13 -14.50
N ASN A 109 -11.41 -1.50 -13.33
CA ASN A 109 -11.35 -0.04 -13.17
C ASN A 109 -10.05 0.45 -12.55
N LEU A 110 -9.15 -0.46 -12.15
CA LEU A 110 -7.84 -0.13 -11.59
C LEU A 110 -6.79 -1.18 -11.94
N ASN A 111 -5.95 -0.86 -12.91
CA ASN A 111 -4.79 -1.68 -13.25
C ASN A 111 -3.52 -0.92 -12.84
N PHE A 112 -2.81 -1.43 -11.84
CA PHE A 112 -1.56 -0.81 -11.43
C PHE A 112 -0.54 -1.83 -10.94
N LEU A 113 0.71 -1.44 -11.06
CA LEU A 113 1.87 -2.02 -10.41
C LEU A 113 2.50 -0.97 -9.49
N PHE A 114 2.75 -1.33 -8.25
CA PHE A 114 3.66 -0.63 -7.36
C PHE A 114 4.81 -1.55 -6.97
N GLN A 115 6.03 -1.04 -6.95
CA GLN A 115 7.20 -1.73 -6.42
C GLN A 115 8.12 -0.73 -5.76
N GLY A 116 8.48 -0.97 -4.52
CA GLY A 116 9.41 -0.10 -3.83
C GLY A 116 9.24 -0.09 -2.33
N ALA A 117 9.90 0.88 -1.72
CA ALA A 117 9.95 1.02 -0.28
C ALA A 117 9.67 2.46 0.16
N PHE A 118 9.03 2.59 1.30
CA PHE A 118 9.11 3.79 2.11
C PHE A 118 9.52 3.40 3.54
N ALA A 119 10.36 4.22 4.13
CA ALA A 119 10.84 4.02 5.49
C ALA A 119 10.84 5.33 6.26
N LEU A 120 10.37 5.28 7.50
CA LEU A 120 10.39 6.40 8.44
C LEU A 120 11.37 6.08 9.57
N SER A 121 12.36 6.94 9.78
CA SER A 121 13.26 6.81 10.92
C SER A 121 12.57 7.27 12.19
N ALA A 122 12.33 6.36 13.12
CA ALA A 122 11.74 6.69 14.42
C ALA A 122 12.59 7.70 15.24
N LYS A 123 13.93 7.66 15.07
CA LYS A 123 14.86 8.55 15.80
C LYS A 123 14.90 9.96 15.23
N THR A 124 14.95 10.11 13.91
CA THR A 124 15.14 11.39 13.24
C THR A 124 13.88 11.93 12.60
N GLN A 125 12.82 11.13 12.54
CA GLN A 125 11.59 11.39 11.79
C GLN A 125 11.82 11.71 10.29
N ASN A 126 12.98 11.31 9.77
CA ASN A 126 13.26 11.41 8.35
C ASN A 126 12.57 10.27 7.62
N ALA A 127 11.97 10.57 6.48
CA ALA A 127 11.35 9.57 5.64
C ALA A 127 12.15 9.38 4.35
N ARG A 128 12.30 8.13 3.91
CA ARG A 128 12.87 7.77 2.62
C ARG A 128 11.80 7.10 1.76
N TYR A 129 11.73 7.51 0.51
CA TYR A 129 10.83 6.97 -0.49
C TYR A 129 11.65 6.55 -1.71
N LYS A 130 11.54 5.28 -2.08
CA LYS A 130 12.14 4.76 -3.30
C LYS A 130 11.17 3.79 -3.94
N PHE A 131 10.50 4.20 -5.00
CA PHE A 131 9.51 3.36 -5.65
C PHE A 131 9.39 3.62 -7.14
N PHE A 132 8.81 2.65 -7.81
CA PHE A 132 8.27 2.74 -9.15
C PHE A 132 6.79 2.37 -9.11
N THR A 133 5.96 3.09 -9.84
CA THR A 133 4.56 2.73 -10.07
C THR A 133 4.20 2.91 -11.53
N ASN A 134 3.35 2.00 -12.02
CA ASN A 134 2.74 2.09 -13.33
C ASN A 134 1.23 1.94 -13.16
N ILE A 135 0.49 2.99 -13.41
CA ILE A 135 -0.97 3.00 -13.45
C ILE A 135 -1.35 2.85 -14.93
N GLY A 136 -1.56 1.61 -15.37
CA GLY A 136 -1.97 1.32 -16.74
C GLY A 136 -3.37 1.81 -17.06
N HIS A 137 -4.25 1.83 -16.03
CA HIS A 137 -5.61 2.34 -16.12
C HIS A 137 -6.17 2.56 -14.70
N ALA A 138 -6.78 3.71 -14.46
CA ALA A 138 -7.56 3.98 -13.27
C ALA A 138 -8.79 4.83 -13.63
N ASP A 139 -10.00 4.28 -13.48
CA ASP A 139 -11.25 5.04 -13.56
C ASP A 139 -11.61 5.55 -12.16
N LEU A 140 -11.14 6.76 -11.83
CA LEU A 140 -11.25 7.33 -10.49
C LEU A 140 -12.71 7.55 -10.05
N ASN A 141 -13.61 7.75 -11.00
CA ASN A 141 -15.04 7.86 -10.70
C ASN A 141 -15.63 6.50 -10.36
N ALA A 142 -15.33 5.46 -11.14
CA ALA A 142 -15.83 4.12 -10.90
C ALA A 142 -15.37 3.56 -9.53
N ILE A 143 -14.15 3.87 -9.11
CA ILE A 143 -13.59 3.42 -7.82
C ILE A 143 -13.86 4.39 -6.65
N ASN A 144 -14.78 5.35 -6.84
CA ASN A 144 -15.20 6.33 -5.83
C ASN A 144 -14.13 7.29 -5.32
N LEU A 145 -13.03 7.49 -6.05
CA LEU A 145 -11.99 8.46 -5.71
C LEU A 145 -12.26 9.87 -6.26
N ASP A 146 -13.00 9.98 -7.36
CA ASP A 146 -13.41 11.27 -7.91
C ASP A 146 -14.94 11.30 -8.18
N LYS A 147 -15.66 12.15 -7.47
CA LYS A 147 -17.11 12.27 -7.57
C LYS A 147 -17.58 13.30 -8.62
N ARG A 148 -16.65 13.98 -9.29
CA ARG A 148 -16.97 15.05 -10.27
C ARG A 148 -17.43 14.55 -11.64
N GLY A 149 -17.52 13.24 -11.84
CA GLY A 149 -17.90 12.58 -13.09
C GLY A 149 -16.76 11.76 -13.68
N MET A 150 -16.80 11.45 -14.99
CA MET A 150 -15.79 10.65 -15.65
C MET A 150 -14.39 11.22 -15.41
N SER A 151 -13.51 10.40 -14.84
CA SER A 151 -12.14 10.78 -14.55
C SER A 151 -11.25 9.54 -14.64
N ARG A 152 -10.42 9.47 -15.70
CA ARG A 152 -9.51 8.36 -15.95
C ARG A 152 -8.08 8.84 -16.02
N VAL A 153 -7.19 8.02 -15.47
CA VAL A 153 -5.77 8.34 -15.38
C VAL A 153 -4.93 7.16 -15.87
N HIS A 154 -3.91 7.48 -16.66
CA HIS A 154 -2.79 6.62 -16.97
C HIS A 154 -1.50 7.39 -16.67
N LEU A 155 -0.53 6.76 -16.01
CA LEU A 155 0.79 7.35 -15.78
C LEU A 155 1.81 6.30 -15.34
N ARG A 156 3.09 6.65 -15.50
CA ARG A 156 4.21 6.00 -14.81
C ARG A 156 4.92 7.00 -13.92
N ALA A 157 5.33 6.55 -12.76
CA ALA A 157 6.12 7.39 -11.86
C ALA A 157 7.25 6.60 -11.21
N SER A 158 8.38 7.23 -11.03
CA SER A 158 9.46 6.76 -10.18
C SER A 158 9.91 7.86 -9.23
N ALA A 159 10.29 7.47 -8.04
CA ALA A 159 10.74 8.38 -7.01
C ALA A 159 11.92 7.78 -6.23
N ASP A 160 12.91 8.60 -5.96
CA ASP A 160 13.98 8.31 -4.99
C ASP A 160 14.30 9.61 -4.26
N PHE A 161 13.65 9.80 -3.13
CA PHE A 161 13.82 11.01 -2.33
C PHE A 161 13.77 10.75 -0.83
N THR A 162 14.34 11.66 -0.08
CA THR A 162 14.25 11.72 1.38
C THR A 162 13.51 12.99 1.79
N LYS A 163 12.74 12.89 2.87
CA LYS A 163 12.10 14.01 3.55
C LYS A 163 12.67 14.12 4.95
N SER A 164 13.21 15.29 5.32
CA SER A 164 13.66 15.53 6.69
C SER A 164 12.49 15.84 7.62
N SER A 165 12.72 15.79 8.93
CA SER A 165 11.75 16.21 9.95
C SER A 165 11.37 17.70 9.82
N ALA A 166 12.27 18.53 9.29
CA ALA A 166 11.99 19.94 8.99
C ALA A 166 11.17 20.15 7.72
N GLY A 167 10.87 19.08 6.97
CA GLY A 167 10.10 19.15 5.73
C GLY A 167 10.92 19.27 4.46
N ASP A 168 12.26 19.29 4.56
CA ASP A 168 13.15 19.38 3.40
C ASP A 168 13.04 18.11 2.54
N LEU A 169 12.84 18.29 1.26
CA LEU A 169 12.85 17.22 0.28
C LEU A 169 14.18 17.22 -0.46
N ARG A 170 14.79 16.05 -0.60
CA ARG A 170 16.02 15.84 -1.39
C ARG A 170 15.89 14.60 -2.24
N GLY A 171 16.07 14.73 -3.52
CA GLY A 171 16.01 13.59 -4.43
C GLY A 171 15.29 13.92 -5.71
N LYS A 172 14.78 12.87 -6.36
CA LYS A 172 14.23 12.94 -7.70
C LYS A 172 12.86 12.27 -7.76
N ILE A 173 11.94 12.88 -8.50
CA ILE A 173 10.65 12.30 -8.88
C ILE A 173 10.50 12.49 -10.38
N ASP A 174 10.28 11.40 -11.10
CA ASP A 174 9.97 11.39 -12.52
C ASP A 174 8.55 10.87 -12.71
N VAL A 175 7.71 11.63 -13.42
CA VAL A 175 6.37 11.18 -13.83
C VAL A 175 6.28 11.30 -15.33
N GLY A 176 5.88 10.23 -16.00
CA GLY A 176 5.77 10.18 -17.45
C GLY A 176 4.53 9.45 -17.92
N ASP A 177 4.32 9.48 -19.23
CA ASP A 177 3.18 8.86 -19.91
C ASP A 177 1.82 9.29 -19.33
N ILE A 178 1.71 10.55 -18.93
CA ILE A 178 0.51 11.04 -18.25
C ILE A 178 -0.60 11.25 -19.27
N GLU A 179 -1.66 10.48 -19.13
CA GLU A 179 -2.90 10.67 -19.86
C GLU A 179 -4.04 10.86 -18.85
N LEU A 180 -4.77 11.95 -19.01
CA LEU A 180 -5.96 12.29 -18.22
C LEU A 180 -7.16 12.35 -19.14
N GLN A 181 -8.24 11.71 -18.78
CA GLN A 181 -9.50 11.77 -19.51
C GLN A 181 -10.64 12.16 -18.55
N ASN A 182 -11.42 13.14 -18.94
CA ASN A 182 -12.61 13.56 -18.22
C ASN A 182 -13.77 13.84 -19.20
N SER A 183 -14.90 14.36 -18.70
CA SER A 183 -16.07 14.68 -19.51
C SER A 183 -15.83 15.75 -20.58
N THR A 184 -14.75 16.53 -20.47
CA THR A 184 -14.43 17.62 -21.40
C THR A 184 -13.41 17.21 -22.47
N GLY A 185 -12.67 16.12 -22.26
CA GLY A 185 -11.71 15.63 -23.24
C GLY A 185 -10.63 14.72 -22.67
N SER A 186 -9.66 14.40 -23.54
CA SER A 186 -8.46 13.64 -23.22
C SER A 186 -7.23 14.52 -23.36
N TYR A 187 -6.37 14.48 -22.36
CA TYR A 187 -5.19 15.34 -22.23
C TYR A 187 -3.96 14.46 -22.06
N LYS A 188 -2.98 14.65 -22.94
CA LYS A 188 -1.65 14.04 -22.81
C LYS A 188 -0.69 15.09 -22.27
N ILE A 189 -0.11 14.80 -21.13
CA ILE A 189 0.87 15.65 -20.47
C ILE A 189 2.22 14.96 -20.65
N GLY A 190 3.22 15.74 -21.05
CA GLY A 190 4.60 15.23 -21.19
C GLY A 190 5.19 14.82 -19.83
N ASN A 191 6.47 14.49 -19.85
CA ASN A 191 7.19 14.09 -18.66
C ASN A 191 7.37 15.25 -17.69
N ILE A 192 7.21 14.97 -16.41
CA ILE A 192 7.48 15.88 -15.32
C ILE A 192 8.68 15.32 -14.55
N ASN A 193 9.75 16.11 -14.48
CA ASN A 193 10.94 15.77 -13.72
C ASN A 193 11.09 16.80 -12.60
N LEU A 194 11.07 16.34 -11.37
CA LEU A 194 11.32 17.15 -10.19
C LEU A 194 12.61 16.68 -9.54
N VAL A 195 13.56 17.59 -9.39
CA VAL A 195 14.82 17.35 -8.68
C VAL A 195 14.93 18.40 -7.59
N SER A 196 15.07 17.95 -6.35
CA SER A 196 15.26 18.81 -5.21
C SER A 196 16.57 18.49 -4.53
N TYR A 197 17.40 19.51 -4.34
CA TYR A 197 18.64 19.47 -3.54
C TYR A 197 18.69 20.71 -2.66
N SER A 198 19.22 20.60 -1.45
CA SER A 198 19.48 21.80 -0.67
C SER A 198 20.91 22.27 -0.98
N SER A 199 21.06 23.50 -1.36
CA SER A 199 22.30 24.27 -1.19
C SER A 199 22.14 25.15 0.03
N ASP A 200 23.18 25.32 0.79
CA ASP A 200 23.29 25.94 2.13
C ASP A 200 22.29 27.03 2.57
N SER A 201 21.26 27.38 1.84
CA SER A 201 20.14 28.27 2.24
C SER A 201 19.08 28.45 1.14
N THR A 202 19.11 27.74 0.01
CA THR A 202 18.19 27.98 -1.10
C THR A 202 17.66 26.68 -1.67
N TYR A 203 16.34 26.55 -1.79
CA TYR A 203 15.70 25.45 -2.51
C TYR A 203 15.71 25.77 -4.00
N VAL A 204 16.19 24.85 -4.82
CA VAL A 204 16.06 24.90 -6.27
C VAL A 204 15.11 23.77 -6.68
N ILE A 205 13.99 24.12 -7.28
CA ILE A 205 12.99 23.21 -7.85
C ILE A 205 13.08 23.27 -9.36
#